data_5cdd74e8c4e95282e62c4ed8bed8d4bb
#
_entry.id   5cdd74e8c4e95282e62c4ed8bed8d4bb
#
_cell.length_a   1.000
_cell.length_b   1.000
_cell.length_c   1.000
_cell.angle_alpha   90.00
_cell.angle_beta   90.00
_cell.angle_gamma   90.00
#
_symmetry.space_group_name_H-M   'P 1'
#
loop_
_entity.id
_entity.type
_entity.pdbx_description
1 polymer ?
#
loop_
_entity_poly.entity_id
_entity_poly.type
_entity_poly.pdbx_seq_one_letter_code
_entity_poly.pdbx_strand_id
1 'polypeptide(L)'
;MIVLAAGGSTRLGAPKQLLTRGGETLVHRAVRHAAATHPQRLVVVLGGYRSEVACALADLNGDHLYNPRWREGLASSLHVAAQGLTGHDGPVLVLGCDQPALEATHLQRLLDGANSAASGCAATVHGTALGSPAVITRAMLQDSGGLHGDQGFGGRLSSLSSDSVWRLDAAELQLDIDDAADQIAAIAGGWLDG
;
A
#
# COMPACT_ATOMS: atom_id res chain seq x y z
N MET A 1 0.15 -6.11 -8.73
CA MET A 1 -0.27 -5.29 -7.58
C MET A 1 0.63 -5.61 -6.40
N ILE A 2 0.97 -4.63 -5.57
CA ILE A 2 1.86 -4.76 -4.42
C ILE A 2 1.12 -4.30 -3.16
N VAL A 3 1.04 -5.16 -2.14
CA VAL A 3 0.60 -4.81 -0.79
C VAL A 3 1.84 -4.77 0.13
N LEU A 4 2.11 -3.64 0.75
CA LEU A 4 3.23 -3.43 1.64
C LEU A 4 2.79 -3.70 3.09
N ALA A 5 3.25 -4.81 3.65
CA ALA A 5 2.93 -5.27 5.01
C ALA A 5 4.19 -5.57 5.85
N ALA A 6 5.33 -5.00 5.47
CA ALA A 6 6.62 -5.32 6.08
C ALA A 6 6.95 -4.48 7.34
N GLY A 7 6.18 -3.44 7.64
CA GLY A 7 6.46 -2.50 8.74
C GLY A 7 6.48 -3.17 10.12
N GLY A 8 7.36 -2.68 11.01
CA GLY A 8 7.51 -3.20 12.37
C GLY A 8 6.62 -2.53 13.41
N SER A 9 5.81 -1.54 13.03
CA SER A 9 4.85 -0.82 13.92
C SER A 9 5.49 -0.34 15.23
N THR A 10 6.73 0.15 15.18
CA THR A 10 7.55 0.43 16.37
C THR A 10 6.96 1.53 17.27
N ARG A 11 6.26 2.52 16.68
CA ARG A 11 5.59 3.60 17.43
C ARG A 11 4.30 3.12 18.10
N LEU A 12 3.59 2.21 17.48
CA LEU A 12 2.35 1.63 18.01
C LEU A 12 2.64 0.55 19.09
N GLY A 13 3.79 -0.14 19.02
CA GLY A 13 4.15 -1.21 19.93
C GLY A 13 3.43 -2.55 19.70
N ALA A 14 2.53 -2.60 18.73
CA ALA A 14 1.79 -3.79 18.29
C ALA A 14 1.69 -3.81 16.76
N PRO A 15 1.55 -5.00 16.12
CA PRO A 15 1.48 -5.10 14.67
C PRO A 15 0.22 -4.45 14.11
N LYS A 16 0.33 -3.23 13.55
CA LYS A 16 -0.81 -2.51 12.95
C LYS A 16 -1.52 -3.32 11.87
N GLN A 17 -0.78 -4.19 11.17
CA GLN A 17 -1.30 -5.10 10.16
C GLN A 17 -2.39 -6.03 10.71
N LEU A 18 -2.33 -6.36 12.00
CA LEU A 18 -3.25 -7.29 12.67
C LEU A 18 -4.37 -6.59 13.46
N LEU A 19 -4.41 -5.27 13.50
CA LEU A 19 -5.57 -4.54 13.99
C LEU A 19 -6.78 -4.92 13.16
N THR A 20 -7.98 -4.90 13.77
CA THR A 20 -9.19 -5.40 13.11
C THR A 20 -10.21 -4.29 12.87
N ARG A 21 -10.99 -4.48 11.79
CA ARG A 21 -12.21 -3.75 11.49
C ARG A 21 -13.30 -4.74 11.13
N GLY A 22 -14.34 -4.83 11.93
CA GLY A 22 -15.41 -5.80 11.77
C GLY A 22 -14.92 -7.25 11.89
N GLY A 23 -13.95 -7.52 12.76
CA GLY A 23 -13.33 -8.83 12.98
C GLY A 23 -12.31 -9.26 11.92
N GLU A 24 -12.09 -8.46 10.87
CA GLU A 24 -11.13 -8.75 9.80
C GLU A 24 -9.85 -7.92 10.00
N THR A 25 -8.66 -8.53 9.93
CA THR A 25 -7.40 -7.80 10.08
C THR A 25 -7.17 -6.82 8.94
N LEU A 26 -6.50 -5.70 9.20
CA LEU A 26 -6.23 -4.67 8.19
C LEU A 26 -5.45 -5.23 7.00
N VAL A 27 -4.48 -6.11 7.24
CA VAL A 27 -3.72 -6.74 6.15
C VAL A 27 -4.61 -7.66 5.31
N HIS A 28 -5.49 -8.45 5.94
CA HIS A 28 -6.42 -9.31 5.22
C HIS A 28 -7.38 -8.47 4.36
N ARG A 29 -7.95 -7.41 4.92
CA ARG A 29 -8.79 -6.44 4.18
C ARG A 29 -8.07 -5.86 2.97
N ALA A 30 -6.85 -5.35 3.16
CA ALA A 30 -6.07 -4.76 2.07
C ALA A 30 -5.80 -5.75 0.93
N VAL A 31 -5.40 -6.99 1.26
CA VAL A 31 -5.14 -8.06 0.29
C VAL A 31 -6.43 -8.50 -0.40
N ARG A 32 -7.55 -8.67 0.34
CA ARG A 32 -8.85 -9.04 -0.22
C ARG A 32 -9.38 -7.96 -1.18
N HIS A 33 -9.27 -6.67 -0.82
CA HIS A 33 -9.67 -5.57 -1.70
C HIS A 33 -8.78 -5.48 -2.94
N ALA A 34 -7.47 -5.74 -2.78
CA ALA A 34 -6.55 -5.84 -3.89
C ALA A 34 -6.92 -7.00 -4.84
N ALA A 35 -7.20 -8.19 -4.30
CA ALA A 35 -7.62 -9.35 -5.07
C ALA A 35 -8.94 -9.14 -5.83
N ALA A 36 -9.88 -8.39 -5.24
CA ALA A 36 -11.17 -8.06 -5.86
C ALA A 36 -11.07 -7.22 -7.15
N THR A 37 -9.92 -6.59 -7.41
CA THR A 37 -9.65 -5.91 -8.69
C THR A 37 -9.10 -6.84 -9.78
N HIS A 38 -9.02 -8.14 -9.52
CA HIS A 38 -8.55 -9.18 -10.44
C HIS A 38 -7.16 -8.90 -11.05
N PRO A 39 -6.12 -8.61 -10.24
CA PRO A 39 -4.79 -8.35 -10.76
C PRO A 39 -4.17 -9.60 -11.39
N GLN A 40 -3.38 -9.44 -12.45
CA GLN A 40 -2.59 -10.56 -13.03
C GLN A 40 -1.61 -11.17 -12.02
N ARG A 41 -1.04 -10.35 -11.14
CA ARG A 41 -0.18 -10.77 -10.03
C ARG A 41 -0.48 -9.93 -8.80
N LEU A 42 -0.59 -10.59 -7.67
CA LEU A 42 -0.73 -9.98 -6.34
C LEU A 42 0.44 -10.41 -5.47
N VAL A 43 1.23 -9.44 -5.04
CA VAL A 43 2.43 -9.65 -4.24
C VAL A 43 2.24 -8.95 -2.89
N VAL A 44 2.49 -9.67 -1.80
CA VAL A 44 2.47 -9.12 -0.44
C VAL A 44 3.90 -9.13 0.11
N VAL A 45 4.42 -7.96 0.46
CA VAL A 45 5.77 -7.84 1.03
C VAL A 45 5.68 -7.90 2.55
N LEU A 46 6.28 -8.94 3.13
CA LEU A 46 6.31 -9.23 4.56
C LEU A 46 7.67 -8.85 5.17
N GLY A 47 7.68 -8.46 6.45
CA GLY A 47 8.91 -8.09 7.15
C GLY A 47 8.82 -8.33 8.64
N GLY A 48 8.56 -7.28 9.43
CA GLY A 48 8.23 -7.42 10.84
C GLY A 48 6.92 -8.22 11.00
N TYR A 49 6.85 -9.04 12.05
CA TYR A 49 5.69 -9.90 12.33
C TYR A 49 5.32 -10.86 11.18
N ARG A 50 6.35 -11.30 10.41
CA ARG A 50 6.16 -12.11 9.20
C ARG A 50 5.24 -13.30 9.41
N SER A 51 5.43 -14.06 10.48
CA SER A 51 4.69 -15.31 10.72
C SER A 51 3.22 -15.05 11.01
N GLU A 52 2.95 -14.05 11.84
CA GLU A 52 1.61 -13.64 12.25
C GLU A 52 0.84 -13.05 11.07
N VAL A 53 1.49 -12.19 10.29
CA VAL A 53 0.89 -11.58 9.08
C VAL A 53 0.64 -12.65 8.01
N ALA A 54 1.57 -13.57 7.78
CA ALA A 54 1.36 -14.67 6.85
C ALA A 54 0.21 -15.60 7.29
N CYS A 55 0.07 -15.85 8.59
CA CYS A 55 -1.05 -16.62 9.15
C CYS A 55 -2.40 -15.92 8.90
N ALA A 56 -2.46 -14.60 9.06
CA ALA A 56 -3.67 -13.81 8.80
C ALA A 56 -4.08 -13.78 7.32
N LEU A 57 -3.24 -14.24 6.41
CA LEU A 57 -3.48 -14.28 4.96
C LEU A 57 -3.60 -15.71 4.41
N ALA A 58 -3.67 -16.73 5.28
CA ALA A 58 -3.57 -18.14 4.87
C ALA A 58 -4.70 -18.62 3.93
N ASP A 59 -5.84 -17.96 3.93
CA ASP A 59 -7.01 -18.23 3.08
C ASP A 59 -7.05 -17.39 1.80
N LEU A 60 -6.11 -16.44 1.63
CA LEU A 60 -6.05 -15.59 0.45
C LEU A 60 -4.93 -16.01 -0.50
N ASN A 61 -5.19 -15.84 -1.80
CA ASN A 61 -4.19 -16.07 -2.84
C ASN A 61 -3.31 -14.83 -3.03
N GLY A 62 -1.99 -15.03 -3.11
CA GLY A 62 -1.01 -14.01 -3.38
C GLY A 62 0.41 -14.52 -3.14
N ASP A 63 1.38 -13.97 -3.85
CA ASP A 63 2.78 -14.30 -3.65
C ASP A 63 3.32 -13.54 -2.41
N HIS A 64 3.82 -14.25 -1.40
CA HIS A 64 4.47 -13.63 -0.25
C HIS A 64 5.97 -13.46 -0.50
N LEU A 65 6.45 -12.23 -0.44
CA LEU A 65 7.87 -11.90 -0.53
C LEU A 65 8.38 -11.43 0.83
N TYR A 66 9.46 -12.04 1.32
CA TYR A 66 10.07 -11.63 2.57
C TYR A 66 11.14 -10.57 2.35
N ASN A 67 11.01 -9.44 3.05
CA ASN A 67 12.02 -8.40 3.13
C ASN A 67 12.82 -8.53 4.44
N PRO A 68 14.04 -9.10 4.46
CA PRO A 68 14.86 -9.20 5.66
C PRO A 68 15.40 -7.84 6.12
N ARG A 69 15.40 -6.83 5.23
CA ARG A 69 15.91 -5.48 5.49
C ARG A 69 14.80 -4.47 5.77
N TRP A 70 13.62 -4.92 6.23
CA TRP A 70 12.47 -4.05 6.45
C TRP A 70 12.75 -2.86 7.39
N ARG A 71 13.74 -3.00 8.30
CA ARG A 71 14.18 -1.91 9.21
C ARG A 71 14.88 -0.76 8.49
N GLU A 72 15.31 -0.96 7.24
CA GLU A 72 15.90 0.09 6.41
C GLU A 72 14.85 1.04 5.81
N GLY A 73 13.56 0.83 6.11
CA GLY A 73 12.46 1.67 5.69
C GLY A 73 11.70 1.15 4.46
N LEU A 74 10.72 1.95 4.03
CA LEU A 74 9.77 1.63 2.95
C LEU A 74 10.47 1.26 1.64
N ALA A 75 11.53 1.98 1.27
CA ALA A 75 12.27 1.76 0.03
C ALA A 75 12.79 0.33 -0.10
N SER A 76 13.25 -0.29 1.01
CA SER A 76 13.73 -1.68 1.01
C SER A 76 12.64 -2.67 0.62
N SER A 77 11.38 -2.42 1.01
CA SER A 77 10.23 -3.25 0.64
C SER A 77 9.83 -3.06 -0.82
N LEU A 78 9.93 -1.85 -1.35
CA LEU A 78 9.71 -1.57 -2.77
C LEU A 78 10.77 -2.25 -3.66
N HIS A 79 12.03 -2.31 -3.22
CA HIS A 79 13.08 -3.06 -3.93
C HIS A 79 12.79 -4.56 -4.00
N VAL A 80 12.33 -5.16 -2.89
CA VAL A 80 11.93 -6.58 -2.88
C VAL A 80 10.75 -6.82 -3.81
N ALA A 81 9.76 -5.93 -3.81
CA ALA A 81 8.61 -6.02 -4.70
C ALA A 81 9.01 -5.90 -6.17
N ALA A 82 9.92 -4.96 -6.51
CA ALA A 82 10.42 -4.79 -7.87
C ALA A 82 11.13 -6.04 -8.39
N GLN A 83 11.93 -6.70 -7.55
CA GLN A 83 12.57 -7.98 -7.88
C GLN A 83 11.54 -9.09 -8.10
N GLY A 84 10.53 -9.18 -7.22
CA GLY A 84 9.46 -10.18 -7.34
C GLY A 84 8.56 -10.00 -8.55
N LEU A 85 8.47 -8.78 -9.10
CA LEU A 85 7.69 -8.46 -10.30
C LEU A 85 8.57 -8.38 -11.57
N THR A 86 9.78 -8.95 -11.56
CA THR A 86 10.60 -9.06 -12.76
C THR A 86 9.81 -9.77 -13.87
N GLY A 87 9.81 -9.18 -15.08
CA GLY A 87 9.06 -9.70 -16.23
C GLY A 87 7.59 -9.25 -16.31
N HIS A 88 7.08 -8.52 -15.31
CA HIS A 88 5.77 -7.88 -15.42
C HIS A 88 5.85 -6.60 -16.25
N ASP A 89 4.97 -6.42 -17.22
CA ASP A 89 5.03 -5.31 -18.20
C ASP A 89 3.96 -4.23 -18.01
N GLY A 90 2.97 -4.47 -17.17
CA GLY A 90 1.85 -3.57 -16.94
C GLY A 90 2.08 -2.52 -15.86
N PRO A 91 1.10 -1.63 -15.63
CA PRO A 91 1.08 -0.71 -14.50
C PRO A 91 1.03 -1.49 -13.18
N VAL A 92 1.54 -0.87 -12.12
CA VAL A 92 1.61 -1.48 -10.79
C VAL A 92 0.89 -0.61 -9.78
N LEU A 93 -0.18 -1.13 -9.18
CA LEU A 93 -0.80 -0.50 -8.03
C LEU A 93 -0.05 -0.90 -6.76
N VAL A 94 0.35 0.10 -5.97
CA VAL A 94 1.06 -0.04 -4.69
C VAL A 94 0.18 0.51 -3.58
N LEU A 95 -0.01 -0.28 -2.51
CA LEU A 95 -0.80 0.12 -1.34
C LEU A 95 -0.17 -0.36 -0.04
N GLY A 96 -0.46 0.33 1.06
CA GLY A 96 -0.21 -0.12 2.42
C GLY A 96 -1.34 -1.01 2.95
N CYS A 97 -1.23 -1.40 4.21
CA CYS A 97 -2.28 -2.11 4.95
C CYS A 97 -2.65 -1.40 6.26
N ASP A 98 -2.40 -0.11 6.34
CA ASP A 98 -2.58 0.73 7.53
C ASP A 98 -3.70 1.78 7.39
N GLN A 99 -4.43 1.72 6.28
CA GLN A 99 -5.58 2.58 5.99
C GLN A 99 -6.88 1.79 6.22
N PRO A 100 -7.52 1.90 7.38
CA PRO A 100 -8.70 1.08 7.71
C PRO A 100 -9.92 1.41 6.83
N ALA A 101 -9.98 2.59 6.24
CA ALA A 101 -11.04 3.01 5.32
C ALA A 101 -10.87 2.52 3.87
N LEU A 102 -9.75 1.85 3.55
CA LEU A 102 -9.51 1.36 2.20
C LEU A 102 -10.58 0.36 1.76
N GLU A 103 -11.08 0.55 0.52
CA GLU A 103 -12.07 -0.32 -0.13
C GLU A 103 -11.64 -0.63 -1.59
N ALA A 104 -12.15 -1.72 -2.15
CA ALA A 104 -11.84 -2.11 -3.53
C ALA A 104 -12.21 -1.03 -4.57
N THR A 105 -13.25 -0.24 -4.30
CA THR A 105 -13.67 0.87 -5.16
C THR A 105 -12.62 1.97 -5.30
N HIS A 106 -11.83 2.25 -4.24
CA HIS A 106 -10.72 3.20 -4.31
C HIS A 106 -9.64 2.69 -5.26
N LEU A 107 -9.30 1.40 -5.15
CA LEU A 107 -8.29 0.75 -5.99
C LEU A 107 -8.74 0.72 -7.46
N GLN A 108 -10.02 0.41 -7.72
CA GLN A 108 -10.56 0.41 -9.08
C GLN A 108 -10.51 1.81 -9.70
N ARG A 109 -10.93 2.84 -8.96
CA ARG A 109 -10.85 4.24 -9.41
C ARG A 109 -9.43 4.67 -9.74
N LEU A 110 -8.42 4.25 -8.97
CA LEU A 110 -7.01 4.51 -9.27
C LEU A 110 -6.56 3.82 -10.55
N LEU A 111 -6.97 2.56 -10.77
CA LEU A 111 -6.66 1.82 -12.00
C LEU A 111 -7.28 2.49 -13.23
N ASP A 112 -8.56 2.83 -13.15
CA ASP A 112 -9.28 3.51 -14.24
C ASP A 112 -8.70 4.90 -14.51
N GLY A 113 -8.37 5.63 -13.44
CA GLY A 113 -7.73 6.92 -13.52
C GLY A 113 -6.35 6.87 -14.18
N ALA A 114 -5.53 5.88 -13.83
CA ALA A 114 -4.21 5.68 -14.44
C ALA A 114 -4.32 5.37 -15.94
N ASN A 115 -5.32 4.57 -16.35
CA ASN A 115 -5.55 4.27 -17.75
C ASN A 115 -5.91 5.52 -18.58
N SER A 116 -6.51 6.54 -17.96
CA SER A 116 -6.88 7.80 -18.62
C SER A 116 -5.80 8.89 -18.51
N ALA A 117 -4.85 8.73 -17.59
CA ALA A 117 -3.81 9.71 -17.32
C ALA A 117 -2.69 9.66 -18.37
N ALA A 118 -2.19 10.82 -18.80
CA ALA A 118 -1.12 10.91 -19.79
C ALA A 118 0.19 10.23 -19.32
N SER A 119 0.46 10.21 -18.01
CA SER A 119 1.63 9.54 -17.42
C SER A 119 1.42 8.03 -17.20
N GLY A 120 0.19 7.51 -17.31
CA GLY A 120 -0.17 6.16 -16.87
C GLY A 120 -0.12 5.99 -15.34
N CYS A 121 -0.11 7.10 -14.57
CA CYS A 121 -0.04 7.10 -13.12
C CYS A 121 -1.31 7.68 -12.49
N ALA A 122 -1.66 7.14 -11.31
CA ALA A 122 -2.69 7.70 -10.45
C ALA A 122 -2.24 7.65 -9.00
N ALA A 123 -2.68 8.59 -8.16
CA ALA A 123 -2.30 8.60 -6.76
C ALA A 123 -3.38 9.22 -5.87
N THR A 124 -3.43 8.77 -4.62
CA THR A 124 -4.29 9.37 -3.60
C THR A 124 -3.71 10.70 -3.15
N VAL A 125 -4.59 11.68 -2.92
CA VAL A 125 -4.23 13.01 -2.43
C VAL A 125 -4.17 12.99 -0.90
N HIS A 126 -3.02 13.37 -0.35
CA HIS A 126 -2.81 13.54 1.10
C HIS A 126 -2.42 15.01 1.37
N GLY A 127 -3.42 15.85 1.60
CA GLY A 127 -3.22 17.30 1.69
C GLY A 127 -2.70 17.86 0.36
N THR A 128 -1.44 18.34 0.33
CA THR A 128 -0.80 18.84 -0.90
C THR A 128 0.08 17.78 -1.60
N ALA A 129 0.31 16.64 -0.97
CA ALA A 129 1.17 15.58 -1.49
C ALA A 129 0.36 14.48 -2.20
N LEU A 130 1.05 13.71 -3.05
CA LEU A 130 0.55 12.48 -3.63
C LEU A 130 1.16 11.29 -2.89
N GLY A 131 0.33 10.26 -2.62
CA GLY A 131 0.75 9.09 -1.85
C GLY A 131 0.01 7.81 -2.21
N SER A 132 0.21 6.82 -1.36
CA SER A 132 -0.43 5.49 -1.45
C SER A 132 -1.89 5.56 -0.96
N PRO A 133 -2.78 4.74 -1.56
CA PRO A 133 -2.58 3.87 -2.72
C PRO A 133 -2.28 4.64 -4.00
N ALA A 134 -1.41 4.08 -4.84
CA ALA A 134 -1.03 4.73 -6.09
C ALA A 134 -0.78 3.70 -7.20
N VAL A 135 -1.08 4.07 -8.44
CA VAL A 135 -0.69 3.33 -9.64
C VAL A 135 0.52 4.02 -10.25
N ILE A 136 1.58 3.24 -10.45
CA ILE A 136 2.84 3.67 -11.04
C ILE A 136 3.14 2.88 -12.30
N THR A 137 3.98 3.42 -13.17
CA THR A 137 4.47 2.68 -14.33
C THR A 137 5.49 1.61 -13.92
N ARG A 138 5.65 0.59 -14.76
CA ARG A 138 6.74 -0.38 -14.62
C ARG A 138 8.12 0.29 -14.53
N ALA A 139 8.37 1.28 -15.38
CA ALA A 139 9.64 2.01 -15.39
C ALA A 139 9.93 2.66 -14.03
N MET A 140 8.91 3.28 -13.42
CA MET A 140 9.03 3.89 -12.11
C MET A 140 9.33 2.85 -11.01
N LEU A 141 8.72 1.65 -11.08
CA LEU A 141 9.01 0.56 -10.16
C LEU A 141 10.44 0.03 -10.34
N GLN A 142 10.90 -0.18 -11.57
CA GLN A 142 12.27 -0.65 -11.85
C GLN A 142 13.32 0.34 -11.35
N ASP A 143 13.02 1.64 -11.41
CA ASP A 143 13.89 2.72 -10.95
C ASP A 143 13.84 2.92 -9.42
N SER A 144 13.13 2.03 -8.70
CA SER A 144 13.04 2.09 -7.23
C SER A 144 14.39 2.03 -6.52
N GLY A 145 15.45 1.52 -7.19
CA GLY A 145 16.82 1.48 -6.66
C GLY A 145 17.36 2.83 -6.17
N GLY A 146 16.82 3.95 -6.67
CA GLY A 146 17.15 5.30 -6.19
C GLY A 146 16.35 5.76 -4.97
N LEU A 147 15.44 4.94 -4.41
CA LEU A 147 14.72 5.25 -3.18
C LEU A 147 15.51 4.78 -1.96
N HIS A 148 15.45 5.54 -0.85
CA HIS A 148 16.16 5.23 0.39
C HIS A 148 15.28 5.52 1.62
N GLY A 149 15.51 4.78 2.70
CA GLY A 149 14.77 4.95 3.95
C GLY A 149 13.26 4.81 3.75
N ASP A 150 12.49 5.77 4.24
CA ASP A 150 11.03 5.79 4.15
C ASP A 150 10.49 6.45 2.88
N GLN A 151 11.34 6.66 1.88
CA GLN A 151 10.90 7.20 0.60
C GLN A 151 10.06 6.17 -0.16
N GLY A 152 8.87 6.62 -0.60
CA GLY A 152 8.02 5.94 -1.56
C GLY A 152 7.97 6.69 -2.90
N PHE A 153 6.97 6.40 -3.71
CA PHE A 153 6.81 7.03 -5.03
C PHE A 153 6.15 8.42 -4.98
N GLY A 154 5.63 8.87 -3.83
CA GLY A 154 4.90 10.14 -3.72
C GLY A 154 5.67 11.35 -4.23
N GLY A 155 6.95 11.49 -3.89
CA GLY A 155 7.81 12.56 -4.40
C GLY A 155 7.99 12.52 -5.92
N ARG A 156 8.15 11.33 -6.50
CA ARG A 156 8.26 11.15 -7.96
C ARG A 156 6.95 11.48 -8.66
N LEU A 157 5.81 11.02 -8.12
CA LEU A 157 4.49 11.33 -8.65
C LEU A 157 4.20 12.83 -8.59
N SER A 158 4.59 13.50 -7.50
CA SER A 158 4.44 14.95 -7.34
C SER A 158 5.37 15.76 -8.26
N SER A 159 6.46 15.19 -8.76
CA SER A 159 7.37 15.84 -9.72
C SER A 159 6.89 15.77 -11.17
N LEU A 160 5.91 14.93 -11.47
CA LEU A 160 5.25 14.88 -12.78
C LEU A 160 4.36 16.14 -12.96
N SER A 161 4.06 16.48 -14.21
CA SER A 161 3.08 17.54 -14.49
C SER A 161 1.75 17.27 -13.78
N SER A 162 1.19 18.26 -13.12
CA SER A 162 -0.05 18.13 -12.34
C SER A 162 -1.20 17.52 -13.12
N ASP A 163 -1.25 17.81 -14.42
CA ASP A 163 -2.32 17.38 -15.32
C ASP A 163 -2.07 15.99 -15.90
N SER A 164 -0.87 15.43 -15.69
CA SER A 164 -0.50 14.11 -16.22
C SER A 164 -0.81 12.96 -15.26
N VAL A 165 -0.99 13.23 -13.97
CA VAL A 165 -1.29 12.23 -12.93
C VAL A 165 -2.76 12.32 -12.53
N TRP A 166 -3.48 11.21 -12.61
CA TRP A 166 -4.84 11.18 -12.10
C TRP A 166 -4.84 11.19 -10.57
N ARG A 167 -5.71 12.00 -9.97
CA ARG A 167 -5.73 12.24 -8.52
C ARG A 167 -7.00 11.68 -7.91
N LEU A 168 -6.86 10.80 -6.94
CA LEU A 168 -7.95 10.32 -6.11
C LEU A 168 -8.10 11.24 -4.89
N ASP A 169 -9.16 12.00 -4.88
CA ASP A 169 -9.60 12.71 -3.67
C ASP A 169 -10.50 11.76 -2.87
N ALA A 170 -9.98 11.31 -1.71
CA ALA A 170 -10.62 10.37 -0.79
C ALA A 170 -10.14 10.71 0.62
N ALA A 171 -10.83 11.64 1.29
CA ALA A 171 -10.44 12.16 2.60
C ALA A 171 -10.36 11.06 3.66
N GLU A 172 -11.18 10.00 3.55
CA GLU A 172 -11.19 8.84 4.41
C GLU A 172 -9.87 8.03 4.35
N LEU A 173 -9.11 8.10 3.27
CA LEU A 173 -7.81 7.44 3.12
C LEU A 173 -6.65 8.25 3.71
N GLN A 174 -6.90 9.41 4.30
CA GLN A 174 -5.88 10.20 5.00
C GLN A 174 -5.61 9.69 6.41
N LEU A 175 -6.43 8.76 6.92
CA LEU A 175 -6.23 8.12 8.21
C LEU A 175 -5.32 6.89 8.04
N ASP A 176 -4.05 7.07 8.32
CA ASP A 176 -3.07 5.98 8.47
C ASP A 176 -2.88 5.66 9.94
N ILE A 177 -2.78 4.39 10.29
CA ILE A 177 -2.52 3.99 11.69
C ILE A 177 -1.01 3.86 11.90
N ASP A 178 -0.43 4.83 12.58
CA ASP A 178 1.01 4.88 12.82
C ASP A 178 1.38 4.78 14.31
N ASP A 179 0.54 5.31 15.18
CA ASP A 179 0.77 5.31 16.62
C ASP A 179 -0.52 5.07 17.43
N ALA A 180 -0.42 5.12 18.76
CA ALA A 180 -1.54 4.86 19.65
C ALA A 180 -2.64 5.94 19.58
N ALA A 181 -2.29 7.18 19.23
CA ALA A 181 -3.28 8.26 19.09
C ALA A 181 -4.12 8.03 17.82
N ASP A 182 -3.50 7.62 16.72
CA ASP A 182 -4.21 7.24 15.48
C ASP A 182 -5.15 6.06 15.73
N GLN A 183 -4.69 5.04 16.47
CA GLN A 183 -5.53 3.89 16.83
C GLN A 183 -6.75 4.30 17.65
N ILE A 184 -6.58 5.14 18.67
CA ILE A 184 -7.67 5.65 19.49
C ILE A 184 -8.67 6.44 18.62
N ALA A 185 -8.17 7.31 17.77
CA ALA A 185 -9.01 8.11 16.85
C ALA A 185 -9.78 7.22 15.87
N ALA A 186 -9.13 6.18 15.35
CA ALA A 186 -9.76 5.22 14.43
C ALA A 186 -10.85 4.40 15.12
N ILE A 187 -10.66 3.96 16.37
CA ILE A 187 -11.68 3.26 17.16
C ILE A 187 -12.86 4.22 17.43
N ALA A 188 -12.58 5.43 17.88
CA ALA A 188 -13.62 6.43 18.16
C ALA A 188 -14.43 6.79 16.89
N GLY A 189 -13.80 6.78 15.72
CA GLY A 189 -14.43 7.00 14.41
C GLY A 189 -15.14 5.77 13.83
N GLY A 190 -15.09 4.59 14.48
CA GLY A 190 -15.69 3.35 13.99
C GLY A 190 -14.91 2.71 12.82
N TRP A 191 -13.65 3.07 12.66
CA TRP A 191 -12.76 2.52 11.63
C TRP A 191 -11.97 1.30 12.09
N LEU A 192 -11.86 1.09 13.40
CA LEU A 192 -11.26 -0.10 14.01
C LEU A 192 -12.18 -0.64 15.11
N ASP A 193 -12.03 -1.93 15.36
CA ASP A 193 -12.62 -2.59 16.51
C ASP A 193 -11.89 -2.14 17.80
N GLY A 194 -12.62 -2.08 18.93
CA GLY A 194 -12.08 -1.72 20.23
C GLY A 194 -11.47 -2.88 21.02
#